data_8de1cafacccac39adb1661944c46c494
#
_entry.id   8de1cafacccac39adb1661944c46c494
#
_cell.length_a   1.000
_cell.length_b   1.000
_cell.length_c   1.000
_cell.angle_alpha   90.00
_cell.angle_beta   90.00
_cell.angle_gamma   90.00
#
_symmetry.space_group_name_H-M   'P 1'
#
loop_
_entity.id
_entity.type
_entity.pdbx_description
1 polymer ?
#
loop_
_entity_poly.entity_id
_entity_poly.type
_entity_poly.pdbx_seq_one_letter_code
_entity_poly.pdbx_strand_id
1 'polypeptide(L)'
;MSRFSRSASLSVCVVMFFALAGCERKEPVAERKFKLLVEENARLVDAVAALDPAKAGAKFAGADASEKAAQQLAAENDRLREILAGSDRAKALAANKAQREEIERQVVAIRGLEFKTPVDYQVLSRKQIKQTMAGKLAEVFSEKEFKDMTEAMAAVGLLPPAYPLREKYIDLLSEQVAAFYDQHAHKLFMYEDASLDSAQNRVVLAHELTHALQDQHFGLKRMPLEIKNNDDRAVAASALVEGEATLVMSEYMLKNMSRQMLKDSMISSFTQNMKQLETAPRYLREMLVFPYLRGQEFCAVLFGQGGYEAVSKAYAQPPSSTAQILHPQKFLANPREEPVAIEWADLKVKGEAQIADNCVGEMGMRILFTEWLDAPTGERAAAGWRGDRYLYFAGGQALVWKSAWANAQEASEFFDAEKKLLEKRHAPKDPRAAERSYEADAPRVIRLRQTDANEVLLIDAANADWAQALGERF
;
A
#
# COMPACT_ATOMS: atom_id res chain seq x y z
N MET A 1 31.96 -35.59 2.65
CA MET A 1 31.92 -35.07 4.02
C MET A 1 31.44 -33.63 3.90
N SER A 2 30.41 -33.20 4.33
CA SER A 2 29.32 -33.32 5.24
C SER A 2 28.55 -32.00 5.25
N ARG A 3 27.27 -32.10 4.98
CA ARG A 3 26.19 -31.44 5.71
C ARG A 3 26.27 -29.91 5.88
N PHE A 4 25.23 -29.18 5.45
CA PHE A 4 24.03 -28.94 6.21
C PHE A 4 22.88 -28.34 5.40
N SER A 5 21.79 -29.01 5.49
CA SER A 5 20.43 -28.50 5.24
C SER A 5 19.73 -28.31 6.58
N ARG A 6 18.86 -27.31 6.70
CA ARG A 6 17.49 -27.48 7.27
C ARG A 6 16.75 -26.16 7.31
N SER A 7 15.75 -26.08 6.48
CA SER A 7 14.61 -25.17 6.59
C SER A 7 13.73 -25.57 7.80
N ALA A 8 13.28 -24.59 8.57
CA ALA A 8 12.23 -24.77 9.56
C ALA A 8 11.01 -23.95 9.14
N SER A 9 10.00 -24.61 8.62
CA SER A 9 8.64 -24.05 8.45
C SER A 9 7.95 -23.98 9.81
N LEU A 10 7.43 -22.80 10.14
CA LEU A 10 6.53 -22.62 11.29
C LEU A 10 5.10 -22.59 10.80
N SER A 11 4.37 -23.69 11.09
CA SER A 11 2.91 -23.73 11.01
C SER A 11 2.31 -23.07 12.26
N VAL A 12 1.42 -22.11 12.07
CA VAL A 12 0.65 -21.47 13.15
C VAL A 12 -0.79 -21.98 13.10
N CYS A 13 -1.19 -22.71 14.16
CA CYS A 13 -2.57 -23.13 14.41
C CYS A 13 -3.40 -21.95 14.91
N VAL A 14 -4.56 -21.75 14.31
CA VAL A 14 -5.61 -20.81 14.76
C VAL A 14 -6.52 -21.51 15.77
N VAL A 15 -6.69 -20.94 16.95
CA VAL A 15 -7.69 -21.38 17.94
C VAL A 15 -8.76 -20.30 18.08
N MET A 16 -10.01 -20.65 17.76
CA MET A 16 -11.22 -19.84 18.01
C MET A 16 -11.73 -20.07 19.44
N PHE A 17 -12.09 -19.00 20.13
CA PHE A 17 -12.89 -19.03 21.36
C PHE A 17 -14.25 -18.35 21.14
N PHE A 18 -15.31 -19.11 21.45
CA PHE A 18 -16.67 -18.61 21.60
C PHE A 18 -16.92 -18.19 23.04
N ALA A 19 -17.53 -17.02 23.25
CA ALA A 19 -18.05 -16.60 24.55
C ALA A 19 -19.58 -16.54 24.53
N LEU A 20 -20.19 -17.22 25.48
CA LEU A 20 -21.62 -17.31 25.74
C LEU A 20 -22.10 -16.05 26.49
N ALA A 21 -23.23 -15.50 26.07
CA ALA A 21 -23.90 -14.38 26.72
C ALA A 21 -24.91 -14.89 27.75
N GLY A 22 -24.83 -14.40 28.98
CA GLY A 22 -25.82 -14.60 30.03
C GLY A 22 -26.93 -13.53 30.00
N CYS A 23 -28.13 -13.96 30.35
CA CYS A 23 -29.36 -13.16 30.28
C CYS A 23 -29.69 -12.57 31.66
N GLU A 24 -29.70 -11.24 31.80
CA GLU A 24 -30.18 -10.51 32.99
C GLU A 24 -31.39 -9.59 32.68
N ARG A 25 -32.26 -9.41 33.71
CA ARG A 25 -33.54 -8.71 33.62
C ARG A 25 -33.37 -7.22 33.33
N LYS A 26 -34.18 -6.66 32.41
CA LYS A 26 -34.10 -5.31 31.91
C LYS A 26 -34.87 -4.31 32.80
N GLU A 27 -34.16 -3.34 33.44
CA GLU A 27 -34.75 -2.06 33.87
C GLU A 27 -35.22 -1.24 32.65
N PRO A 28 -36.17 -0.28 32.84
CA PRO A 28 -36.61 0.63 31.76
C PRO A 28 -35.39 1.35 31.16
N VAL A 29 -35.26 1.29 29.85
CA VAL A 29 -34.04 1.79 29.13
C VAL A 29 -33.75 3.26 29.39
N ALA A 30 -34.79 4.09 29.56
CA ALA A 30 -34.68 5.54 29.83
C ALA A 30 -34.10 5.82 31.23
N GLU A 31 -34.53 5.09 32.24
CA GLU A 31 -34.12 5.28 33.65
C GLU A 31 -32.65 4.83 33.83
N ARG A 32 -32.28 3.71 33.22
CA ARG A 32 -30.90 3.21 33.20
C ARG A 32 -29.97 4.19 32.48
N LYS A 33 -30.42 4.78 31.36
CA LYS A 33 -29.63 5.77 30.60
C LYS A 33 -29.41 7.04 31.42
N PHE A 34 -30.43 7.53 32.12
CA PHE A 34 -30.31 8.70 32.96
C PHE A 34 -29.37 8.48 34.15
N LYS A 35 -29.46 7.33 34.83
CA LYS A 35 -28.57 6.96 35.93
C LYS A 35 -27.11 6.91 35.50
N LEU A 36 -26.83 6.35 34.32
CA LEU A 36 -25.46 6.34 33.76
C LEU A 36 -24.95 7.75 33.47
N LEU A 37 -25.78 8.65 32.97
CA LEU A 37 -25.41 10.07 32.75
C LEU A 37 -25.07 10.80 34.04
N VAL A 38 -25.81 10.55 35.13
CA VAL A 38 -25.56 11.15 36.47
C VAL A 38 -24.24 10.62 37.05
N GLU A 39 -24.02 9.32 37.00
CA GLU A 39 -22.76 8.70 37.47
C GLU A 39 -21.55 9.23 36.68
N GLU A 40 -21.71 9.38 35.37
CA GLU A 40 -20.67 9.94 34.51
C GLU A 40 -20.40 11.42 34.81
N ASN A 41 -21.47 12.25 34.99
CA ASN A 41 -21.29 13.64 35.38
C ASN A 41 -20.48 13.80 36.68
N ALA A 42 -20.78 13.00 37.68
CA ALA A 42 -20.05 13.06 38.96
C ALA A 42 -18.56 12.77 38.77
N ARG A 43 -18.21 11.77 37.97
CA ARG A 43 -16.81 11.44 37.64
C ARG A 43 -16.12 12.53 36.85
N LEU A 44 -16.79 13.11 35.86
CA LEU A 44 -16.25 14.19 35.02
C LEU A 44 -16.02 15.47 35.83
N VAL A 45 -16.96 15.85 36.70
CA VAL A 45 -16.81 17.02 37.59
C VAL A 45 -15.61 16.84 38.52
N ASP A 46 -15.45 15.67 39.15
CA ASP A 46 -14.29 15.38 40.01
C ASP A 46 -12.98 15.43 39.22
N ALA A 47 -12.94 14.88 38.01
CA ALA A 47 -11.76 14.90 37.16
C ALA A 47 -11.39 16.31 36.69
N VAL A 48 -12.37 17.14 36.30
CA VAL A 48 -12.10 18.54 35.93
C VAL A 48 -11.71 19.38 37.15
N ALA A 49 -12.31 19.14 38.33
CA ALA A 49 -11.96 19.85 39.59
C ALA A 49 -10.49 19.59 40.01
N ALA A 50 -9.99 18.40 39.73
CA ALA A 50 -8.59 18.05 39.99
C ALA A 50 -7.61 18.80 39.06
N LEU A 51 -8.06 19.22 37.87
CA LEU A 51 -7.26 19.95 36.88
C LEU A 51 -7.45 21.48 36.99
N ASP A 52 -8.68 21.93 37.11
CA ASP A 52 -9.07 23.35 37.17
C ASP A 52 -10.39 23.47 37.95
N PRO A 53 -10.37 23.72 39.27
CA PRO A 53 -11.57 23.81 40.09
C PRO A 53 -12.59 24.85 39.59
N ALA A 54 -12.10 25.92 38.94
CA ALA A 54 -12.97 26.99 38.44
C ALA A 54 -13.84 26.56 37.22
N LYS A 55 -13.44 25.51 36.54
CA LYS A 55 -14.15 24.98 35.34
C LYS A 55 -15.03 23.76 35.64
N ALA A 56 -14.92 23.16 36.82
CA ALA A 56 -15.57 21.90 37.15
C ALA A 56 -17.11 22.00 37.21
N GLY A 57 -17.63 23.11 37.65
CA GLY A 57 -19.08 23.24 37.94
C GLY A 57 -19.52 22.41 39.14
N ALA A 58 -20.83 22.30 39.36
CA ALA A 58 -21.45 21.49 40.40
C ALA A 58 -21.90 20.13 39.88
N LYS A 59 -21.77 19.08 40.71
CA LYS A 59 -22.35 17.77 40.38
C LYS A 59 -23.85 17.85 40.23
N PHE A 60 -24.42 17.16 39.30
CA PHE A 60 -25.85 17.10 39.07
C PHE A 60 -26.54 16.46 40.32
N ALA A 61 -27.43 17.24 40.94
CA ALA A 61 -28.14 16.81 42.17
C ALA A 61 -29.66 16.59 41.93
N GLY A 62 -30.12 16.63 40.68
CA GLY A 62 -31.55 16.48 40.38
C GLY A 62 -31.97 14.99 40.37
N ALA A 63 -33.18 14.75 40.96
CA ALA A 63 -33.80 13.41 40.96
C ALA A 63 -34.81 13.23 39.82
N ASP A 64 -35.03 14.25 38.99
CA ASP A 64 -36.03 14.22 37.91
C ASP A 64 -35.37 13.69 36.62
N ALA A 65 -35.81 12.48 36.22
CA ALA A 65 -35.41 11.82 34.99
C ALA A 65 -36.16 12.29 33.75
N SER A 66 -36.62 13.56 33.73
CA SER A 66 -37.29 14.13 32.56
C SER A 66 -36.33 14.19 31.36
N GLU A 67 -36.89 14.12 30.16
CA GLU A 67 -36.10 14.18 28.91
C GLU A 67 -35.29 15.48 28.80
N LYS A 68 -35.83 16.60 29.33
CA LYS A 68 -35.13 17.89 29.37
C LYS A 68 -33.91 17.85 30.31
N ALA A 69 -34.06 17.24 31.50
CA ALA A 69 -32.95 17.08 32.44
C ALA A 69 -31.84 16.16 31.86
N ALA A 70 -32.23 15.09 31.19
CA ALA A 70 -31.31 14.20 30.51
C ALA A 70 -30.53 14.90 29.37
N GLN A 71 -31.16 15.73 28.59
CA GLN A 71 -30.54 16.52 27.53
C GLN A 71 -29.54 17.55 28.09
N GLN A 72 -29.92 18.28 29.15
CA GLN A 72 -29.04 19.24 29.80
C GLN A 72 -27.82 18.58 30.42
N LEU A 73 -28.02 17.44 31.08
CA LEU A 73 -26.93 16.66 31.69
C LEU A 73 -25.99 16.09 30.64
N ALA A 74 -26.50 15.61 29.51
CA ALA A 74 -25.70 15.14 28.40
C ALA A 74 -24.84 16.28 27.81
N ALA A 75 -25.42 17.48 27.62
CA ALA A 75 -24.67 18.62 27.11
C ALA A 75 -23.56 19.09 28.09
N GLU A 76 -23.84 19.07 29.41
CA GLU A 76 -22.80 19.38 30.40
C GLU A 76 -21.71 18.30 30.47
N ASN A 77 -22.05 17.02 30.34
CA ASN A 77 -21.07 15.97 30.26
C ASN A 77 -20.18 16.12 29.01
N ASP A 78 -20.75 16.52 27.88
CA ASP A 78 -19.96 16.79 26.67
C ASP A 78 -19.02 17.99 26.87
N ARG A 79 -19.46 19.07 27.51
CA ARG A 79 -18.60 20.20 27.87
C ARG A 79 -17.45 19.80 28.78
N LEU A 80 -17.71 18.97 29.80
CA LEU A 80 -16.68 18.48 30.73
C LEU A 80 -15.68 17.56 30.05
N ARG A 81 -16.15 16.70 29.13
CA ARG A 81 -15.26 15.86 28.29
C ARG A 81 -14.34 16.71 27.42
N GLU A 82 -14.85 17.79 26.81
CA GLU A 82 -14.03 18.70 26.00
C GLU A 82 -12.92 19.38 26.83
N ILE A 83 -13.22 19.79 28.07
CA ILE A 83 -12.23 20.38 28.98
C ILE A 83 -11.16 19.34 29.35
N LEU A 84 -11.55 18.11 29.69
CA LEU A 84 -10.63 17.01 30.01
C LEU A 84 -9.78 16.64 28.80
N ALA A 85 -10.41 16.46 27.63
CA ALA A 85 -9.72 16.14 26.40
C ALA A 85 -8.68 17.22 26.02
N GLY A 86 -9.02 18.51 26.25
CA GLY A 86 -8.07 19.61 26.05
C GLY A 86 -6.84 19.53 26.98
N SER A 87 -7.05 19.19 28.26
CA SER A 87 -5.98 19.03 29.24
C SER A 87 -5.15 17.77 29.00
N ASP A 88 -5.81 16.65 28.77
CA ASP A 88 -5.13 15.37 28.51
C ASP A 88 -4.38 15.41 27.19
N ARG A 89 -4.93 16.10 26.20
CA ARG A 89 -4.23 16.35 24.93
C ARG A 89 -2.95 17.15 25.13
N ALA A 90 -2.97 18.20 25.96
CA ALA A 90 -1.77 18.98 26.25
C ALA A 90 -0.69 18.16 26.99
N LYS A 91 -1.10 17.34 27.96
CA LYS A 91 -0.20 16.41 28.68
C LYS A 91 0.35 15.33 27.76
N ALA A 92 -0.50 14.72 26.95
CA ALA A 92 -0.11 13.71 25.95
C ALA A 92 0.87 14.28 24.93
N LEU A 93 0.66 15.51 24.44
CA LEU A 93 1.58 16.18 23.55
C LEU A 93 2.95 16.43 24.17
N ALA A 94 3.00 16.81 25.46
CA ALA A 94 4.26 17.03 26.18
C ALA A 94 5.01 15.71 26.44
N ALA A 95 4.31 14.66 26.88
CA ALA A 95 4.87 13.33 27.07
C ALA A 95 5.36 12.73 25.75
N ASN A 96 4.56 12.83 24.70
CA ASN A 96 4.92 12.37 23.37
C ASN A 96 6.15 13.11 22.82
N LYS A 97 6.36 14.38 23.18
CA LYS A 97 7.54 15.13 22.71
C LYS A 97 8.85 14.49 23.19
N ALA A 98 8.98 14.19 24.47
CA ALA A 98 10.21 13.58 25.03
C ALA A 98 10.45 12.17 24.45
N GLN A 99 9.39 11.36 24.33
CA GLN A 99 9.48 10.02 23.74
C GLN A 99 9.85 10.10 22.25
N ARG A 100 9.30 11.05 21.51
CA ARG A 100 9.61 11.31 20.12
C ARG A 100 11.08 11.67 19.91
N GLU A 101 11.61 12.63 20.69
CA GLU A 101 13.02 13.03 20.64
C GLU A 101 13.96 11.86 20.95
N GLU A 102 13.53 10.93 21.80
CA GLU A 102 14.28 9.70 22.06
C GLU A 102 14.27 8.77 20.84
N ILE A 103 13.12 8.59 20.20
CA ILE A 103 13.00 7.76 18.98
C ILE A 103 13.82 8.38 17.83
N GLU A 104 13.82 9.72 17.68
CA GLU A 104 14.67 10.44 16.72
C GLU A 104 16.15 10.10 16.92
N ARG A 105 16.66 10.19 18.17
CA ARG A 105 18.05 9.83 18.48
C ARG A 105 18.36 8.38 18.16
N GLN A 106 17.42 7.47 18.44
CA GLN A 106 17.60 6.04 18.18
C GLN A 106 17.61 5.74 16.67
N VAL A 107 16.74 6.36 15.89
CA VAL A 107 16.72 6.24 14.42
C VAL A 107 18.00 6.79 13.79
N VAL A 108 18.46 7.97 14.23
CA VAL A 108 19.76 8.57 13.85
C VAL A 108 20.92 7.60 14.14
N ALA A 109 20.96 7.04 15.33
CA ALA A 109 22.01 6.08 15.71
C ALA A 109 21.98 4.76 14.92
N ILE A 110 20.80 4.32 14.47
CA ILE A 110 20.65 3.14 13.62
C ILE A 110 21.09 3.45 12.19
N ARG A 111 20.53 4.54 11.62
CA ARG A 111 20.70 4.87 10.21
C ARG A 111 22.06 5.51 9.89
N GLY A 112 22.68 6.16 10.87
CA GLY A 112 23.94 6.87 10.70
C GLY A 112 23.81 8.18 9.91
N LEU A 113 22.63 8.80 9.89
CA LEU A 113 22.35 10.11 9.30
C LEU A 113 21.76 11.04 10.35
N GLU A 114 22.19 12.28 10.39
CA GLU A 114 21.63 13.32 11.26
C GLU A 114 20.52 14.09 10.55
N PHE A 115 19.48 14.53 11.26
CA PHE A 115 18.49 15.43 10.73
C PHE A 115 19.14 16.79 10.39
N LYS A 116 19.04 17.23 9.14
CA LYS A 116 19.54 18.54 8.70
C LYS A 116 18.70 19.70 9.24
N THR A 117 17.42 19.45 9.46
CA THR A 117 16.44 20.36 10.05
C THR A 117 15.54 19.59 11.01
N PRO A 118 15.01 20.25 12.07
CA PRO A 118 14.03 19.62 12.93
C PRO A 118 12.83 19.11 12.13
N VAL A 119 12.32 17.92 12.48
CA VAL A 119 11.12 17.38 11.86
C VAL A 119 9.90 18.18 12.33
N ASP A 120 9.11 18.69 11.40
CA ASP A 120 7.85 19.36 11.69
C ASP A 120 6.73 18.32 11.89
N TYR A 121 6.01 18.43 13.01
CA TYR A 121 4.96 17.48 13.39
C TYR A 121 3.59 18.14 13.41
N GLN A 122 2.61 17.44 12.86
CA GLN A 122 1.22 17.85 12.93
C GLN A 122 0.35 16.69 13.42
N VAL A 123 -0.53 16.99 14.38
CA VAL A 123 -1.50 16.01 14.90
C VAL A 123 -2.85 16.24 14.22
N LEU A 124 -3.42 15.18 13.66
CA LEU A 124 -4.69 15.21 12.93
C LEU A 124 -5.66 14.15 13.48
N SER A 125 -6.95 14.43 13.40
CA SER A 125 -8.01 13.43 13.61
C SER A 125 -8.05 12.43 12.43
N ARG A 126 -8.61 11.24 12.66
CA ARG A 126 -8.80 10.22 11.60
C ARG A 126 -9.56 10.78 10.39
N LYS A 127 -10.57 11.61 10.62
CA LYS A 127 -11.33 12.28 9.55
C LYS A 127 -10.45 13.23 8.73
N GLN A 128 -9.61 14.02 9.39
CA GLN A 128 -8.69 14.95 8.71
C GLN A 128 -7.63 14.19 7.90
N ILE A 129 -7.08 13.08 8.43
CA ILE A 129 -6.12 12.26 7.67
C ILE A 129 -6.76 11.69 6.40
N LYS A 130 -7.97 11.11 6.50
CA LYS A 130 -8.69 10.61 5.32
C LYS A 130 -8.92 11.73 4.29
N GLN A 131 -9.29 12.93 4.74
CA GLN A 131 -9.46 14.09 3.86
C GLN A 131 -8.14 14.55 3.23
N THR A 132 -7.06 14.58 4.01
CA THR A 132 -5.72 14.95 3.52
C THR A 132 -5.24 13.95 2.47
N MET A 133 -5.38 12.65 2.71
CA MET A 133 -5.00 11.62 1.75
C MET A 133 -5.84 11.67 0.47
N ALA A 134 -7.16 11.85 0.59
CA ALA A 134 -8.04 12.02 -0.56
C ALA A 134 -7.69 13.27 -1.37
N GLY A 135 -7.34 14.37 -0.70
CA GLY A 135 -6.88 15.62 -1.33
C GLY A 135 -5.58 15.41 -2.11
N LYS A 136 -4.57 14.79 -1.48
CA LYS A 136 -3.29 14.49 -2.12
C LYS A 136 -3.43 13.57 -3.33
N LEU A 137 -4.25 12.54 -3.20
CA LEU A 137 -4.52 11.65 -4.32
C LEU A 137 -5.18 12.39 -5.50
N ALA A 138 -6.06 13.37 -5.19
CA ALA A 138 -6.68 14.22 -6.21
C ALA A 138 -5.72 15.25 -6.85
N GLU A 139 -4.63 15.61 -6.18
CA GLU A 139 -3.55 16.44 -6.76
C GLU A 139 -2.72 15.65 -7.79
N VAL A 140 -2.52 14.36 -7.55
CA VAL A 140 -1.73 13.49 -8.45
C VAL A 140 -2.60 12.94 -9.60
N PHE A 141 -3.82 12.49 -9.31
CA PHE A 141 -4.71 11.83 -10.27
C PHE A 141 -6.11 12.46 -10.27
N SER A 142 -6.57 12.86 -11.46
CA SER A 142 -7.96 13.25 -11.69
C SER A 142 -8.91 12.04 -11.63
N GLU A 143 -10.21 12.30 -11.48
CA GLU A 143 -11.24 11.24 -11.54
C GLU A 143 -11.26 10.51 -12.89
N LYS A 144 -10.99 11.26 -13.98
CA LYS A 144 -10.87 10.66 -15.31
C LYS A 144 -9.70 9.71 -15.40
N GLU A 145 -8.52 10.08 -14.88
CA GLU A 145 -7.35 9.21 -14.88
C GLU A 145 -7.59 7.93 -14.06
N PHE A 146 -8.27 8.01 -12.91
CA PHE A 146 -8.67 6.81 -12.17
C PHE A 146 -9.60 5.90 -12.95
N LYS A 147 -10.55 6.47 -13.69
CA LYS A 147 -11.43 5.71 -14.56
C LYS A 147 -10.64 5.03 -15.69
N ASP A 148 -9.80 5.79 -16.37
CA ASP A 148 -8.96 5.30 -17.46
C ASP A 148 -8.02 4.17 -16.98
N MET A 149 -7.38 4.35 -15.80
CA MET A 149 -6.55 3.32 -15.15
C MET A 149 -7.36 2.06 -14.84
N THR A 150 -8.55 2.22 -14.25
CA THR A 150 -9.41 1.07 -13.90
C THR A 150 -9.79 0.27 -15.14
N GLU A 151 -10.18 0.94 -16.24
CA GLU A 151 -10.53 0.29 -17.50
C GLU A 151 -9.32 -0.44 -18.12
N ALA A 152 -8.16 0.20 -18.15
CA ALA A 152 -6.94 -0.39 -18.67
C ALA A 152 -6.46 -1.59 -17.85
N MET A 153 -6.45 -1.46 -16.50
CA MET A 153 -6.06 -2.56 -15.61
C MET A 153 -7.03 -3.75 -15.70
N ALA A 154 -8.33 -3.49 -15.90
CA ALA A 154 -9.31 -4.54 -16.15
C ALA A 154 -9.09 -5.20 -17.51
N ALA A 155 -8.71 -4.44 -18.55
CA ALA A 155 -8.38 -4.99 -19.87
C ALA A 155 -7.15 -5.90 -19.80
N VAL A 156 -6.10 -5.53 -19.07
CA VAL A 156 -4.95 -6.40 -18.80
C VAL A 156 -5.35 -7.63 -17.96
N GLY A 157 -6.34 -7.52 -17.08
CA GLY A 157 -6.79 -8.60 -16.19
C GLY A 157 -6.32 -8.48 -14.75
N LEU A 158 -5.78 -7.32 -14.38
CA LEU A 158 -5.26 -7.02 -13.03
C LEU A 158 -6.38 -6.67 -12.04
N LEU A 159 -7.49 -6.11 -12.54
CA LEU A 159 -8.65 -5.74 -11.73
C LEU A 159 -9.96 -6.32 -12.32
N PRO A 160 -10.98 -6.53 -11.49
CA PRO A 160 -12.33 -6.78 -11.98
C PRO A 160 -12.85 -5.58 -12.79
N PRO A 161 -13.70 -5.79 -13.81
CA PRO A 161 -14.35 -4.71 -14.55
C PRO A 161 -15.13 -3.78 -13.61
N ALA A 162 -15.07 -2.47 -13.86
CA ALA A 162 -15.76 -1.43 -13.10
C ALA A 162 -15.44 -1.42 -11.58
N TYR A 163 -14.26 -1.89 -11.19
CA TYR A 163 -13.83 -1.83 -9.79
C TYR A 163 -13.73 -0.37 -9.32
N PRO A 164 -14.27 0.00 -8.14
CA PRO A 164 -14.22 1.36 -7.63
C PRO A 164 -12.83 1.68 -7.07
N LEU A 165 -11.83 1.76 -7.96
CA LEU A 165 -10.40 1.83 -7.60
C LEU A 165 -10.09 3.02 -6.69
N ARG A 166 -10.58 4.24 -7.03
CA ARG A 166 -10.29 5.46 -6.27
C ARG A 166 -10.76 5.36 -4.81
N GLU A 167 -12.03 4.98 -4.62
CA GLU A 167 -12.62 4.86 -3.28
C GLU A 167 -11.92 3.81 -2.44
N LYS A 168 -11.68 2.65 -3.03
CA LYS A 168 -11.01 1.53 -2.37
C LYS A 168 -9.55 1.83 -2.04
N TYR A 169 -8.86 2.55 -2.92
CA TYR A 169 -7.48 2.95 -2.69
C TYR A 169 -7.38 3.96 -1.52
N ILE A 170 -8.29 4.96 -1.46
CA ILE A 170 -8.40 5.90 -0.33
C ILE A 170 -8.70 5.15 0.98
N ASP A 171 -9.63 4.20 0.96
CA ASP A 171 -9.98 3.41 2.14
C ASP A 171 -8.77 2.59 2.62
N LEU A 172 -8.10 1.88 1.73
CA LEU A 172 -6.91 1.09 2.04
C LEU A 172 -5.78 1.95 2.65
N LEU A 173 -5.48 3.11 2.05
CA LEU A 173 -4.45 4.01 2.56
C LEU A 173 -4.83 4.64 3.90
N SER A 174 -6.10 5.02 4.11
CA SER A 174 -6.51 5.76 5.32
C SER A 174 -6.68 4.90 6.56
N GLU A 175 -6.89 3.58 6.43
CA GLU A 175 -7.12 2.71 7.59
C GLU A 175 -5.83 2.19 8.23
N GLN A 176 -4.74 2.15 7.49
CA GLN A 176 -3.50 1.52 7.94
C GLN A 176 -2.52 2.47 8.63
N VAL A 177 -2.80 3.77 8.64
CA VAL A 177 -1.82 4.80 9.00
C VAL A 177 -2.03 5.30 10.43
N ALA A 178 -1.11 4.98 11.36
CA ALA A 178 -1.03 5.64 12.67
C ALA A 178 -0.25 6.97 12.61
N ALA A 179 0.68 7.10 11.65
CA ALA A 179 1.43 8.29 11.29
C ALA A 179 1.83 8.19 9.80
N PHE A 180 2.19 9.30 9.16
CA PHE A 180 2.80 9.31 7.84
C PHE A 180 3.67 10.56 7.64
N TYR A 181 4.78 10.41 6.91
CA TYR A 181 5.60 11.51 6.45
C TYR A 181 5.14 11.99 5.08
N ASP A 182 5.04 13.30 4.91
CA ASP A 182 4.68 13.95 3.66
C ASP A 182 5.88 14.64 3.05
N GLN A 183 6.42 14.09 1.99
CA GLN A 183 7.57 14.66 1.26
C GLN A 183 7.27 15.98 0.53
N HIS A 184 5.99 16.30 0.29
CA HIS A 184 5.60 17.56 -0.34
C HIS A 184 5.51 18.70 0.67
N ALA A 185 4.99 18.41 1.86
CA ALA A 185 4.89 19.36 2.95
C ALA A 185 6.13 19.36 3.86
N HIS A 186 7.03 18.37 3.75
CA HIS A 186 8.15 18.10 4.66
C HIS A 186 7.71 17.99 6.12
N LYS A 187 6.57 17.28 6.35
CA LYS A 187 5.91 17.16 7.65
C LYS A 187 5.59 15.71 7.99
N LEU A 188 5.65 15.42 9.27
CA LEU A 188 5.18 14.17 9.83
C LEU A 188 3.81 14.37 10.47
N PHE A 189 2.82 13.63 10.01
CA PHE A 189 1.46 13.65 10.54
C PHE A 189 1.24 12.45 11.44
N MET A 190 0.61 12.68 12.59
CA MET A 190 0.26 11.65 13.58
C MET A 190 -1.22 11.71 13.89
N TYR A 191 -1.84 10.58 14.23
CA TYR A 191 -3.18 10.59 14.80
C TYR A 191 -3.18 11.21 16.20
N GLU A 192 -4.28 11.92 16.52
CA GLU A 192 -4.48 12.53 17.84
C GLU A 192 -4.55 11.51 18.98
N ASP A 193 -4.93 10.26 18.69
CA ASP A 193 -5.02 9.13 19.63
C ASP A 193 -3.79 8.21 19.57
N ALA A 194 -2.75 8.55 18.81
CA ALA A 194 -1.50 7.78 18.72
C ALA A 194 -0.61 8.05 19.94
N SER A 195 -0.85 7.36 21.06
CA SER A 195 0.06 7.40 22.22
C SER A 195 1.36 6.66 21.92
N LEU A 196 2.50 7.29 22.23
CA LEU A 196 3.83 6.67 22.15
C LEU A 196 4.14 5.72 23.31
N ASP A 197 3.21 5.51 24.25
CA ASP A 197 3.28 4.40 25.19
C ASP A 197 3.07 3.05 24.49
N SER A 198 2.33 3.05 23.38
CA SER A 198 2.18 1.88 22.51
C SER A 198 3.49 1.56 21.78
N ALA A 199 3.95 0.33 21.92
CA ALA A 199 5.11 -0.19 21.19
C ALA A 199 4.90 -0.07 19.67
N GLN A 200 3.70 -0.36 19.18
CA GLN A 200 3.35 -0.28 17.77
C GLN A 200 3.48 1.15 17.24
N ASN A 201 2.97 2.16 17.96
CA ASN A 201 3.06 3.54 17.51
C ASN A 201 4.51 4.04 17.47
N ARG A 202 5.37 3.58 18.40
CA ARG A 202 6.82 3.86 18.36
C ARG A 202 7.50 3.25 17.14
N VAL A 203 7.13 2.03 16.79
CA VAL A 203 7.65 1.34 15.58
C VAL A 203 7.26 2.09 14.32
N VAL A 204 5.99 2.47 14.21
CA VAL A 204 5.50 3.28 13.08
C VAL A 204 6.23 4.62 13.04
N LEU A 205 6.38 5.30 14.18
CA LEU A 205 7.10 6.58 14.22
C LEU A 205 8.56 6.44 13.79
N ALA A 206 9.26 5.37 14.14
CA ALA A 206 10.63 5.12 13.69
C ALA A 206 10.70 4.93 12.17
N HIS A 207 9.69 4.29 11.56
CA HIS A 207 9.55 4.18 10.12
C HIS A 207 9.36 5.55 9.46
N GLU A 208 8.43 6.37 9.95
CA GLU A 208 8.14 7.70 9.40
C GLU A 208 9.29 8.69 9.58
N LEU A 209 10.02 8.59 10.69
CA LEU A 209 11.25 9.37 10.90
C LEU A 209 12.36 8.99 9.92
N THR A 210 12.40 7.75 9.49
CA THR A 210 13.32 7.32 8.44
C THR A 210 12.99 8.00 7.11
N HIS A 211 11.70 8.13 6.76
CA HIS A 211 11.31 8.92 5.59
C HIS A 211 11.71 10.39 5.68
N ALA A 212 11.63 10.98 6.86
CA ALA A 212 12.12 12.35 7.07
C ALA A 212 13.65 12.46 6.84
N LEU A 213 14.44 11.48 7.29
CA LEU A 213 15.88 11.40 6.99
C LEU A 213 16.14 11.22 5.50
N GLN A 214 15.45 10.29 4.86
CA GLN A 214 15.56 10.02 3.42
C GLN A 214 15.28 11.28 2.60
N ASP A 215 14.20 12.01 2.94
CA ASP A 215 13.83 13.22 2.23
C ASP A 215 14.86 14.33 2.43
N GLN A 216 15.31 14.56 3.67
CA GLN A 216 16.32 15.58 3.96
C GLN A 216 17.69 15.29 3.30
N HIS A 217 18.04 14.02 3.09
CA HIS A 217 19.34 13.63 2.53
C HIS A 217 19.31 13.38 1.02
N PHE A 218 18.23 12.80 0.52
CA PHE A 218 18.13 12.32 -0.87
C PHE A 218 17.09 13.07 -1.69
N GLY A 219 16.11 13.72 -1.04
CA GLY A 219 15.03 14.47 -1.69
C GLY A 219 14.02 13.56 -2.36
N LEU A 220 13.09 12.98 -1.59
CA LEU A 220 12.10 12.00 -2.07
C LEU A 220 11.24 12.52 -3.23
N LYS A 221 10.99 13.83 -3.31
CA LYS A 221 10.33 14.48 -4.45
C LYS A 221 11.01 14.25 -5.81
N ARG A 222 12.31 13.96 -5.82
CA ARG A 222 13.09 13.72 -7.05
C ARG A 222 13.06 12.25 -7.45
N MET A 223 12.63 11.39 -6.56
CA MET A 223 12.48 9.97 -6.83
C MET A 223 11.30 9.74 -7.78
N PRO A 224 11.36 8.74 -8.66
CA PRO A 224 10.29 8.44 -9.60
C PRO A 224 9.09 7.74 -8.93
N LEU A 225 8.60 8.28 -7.80
CA LEU A 225 7.51 7.68 -7.00
C LEU A 225 6.12 7.93 -7.60
N GLU A 226 5.96 9.02 -8.36
CA GLU A 226 4.68 9.51 -8.88
C GLU A 226 4.66 9.57 -10.42
N ILE A 227 5.51 8.79 -11.09
CA ILE A 227 5.49 8.73 -12.56
C ILE A 227 4.25 7.99 -13.03
N LYS A 228 3.61 8.51 -14.10
CA LYS A 228 2.30 8.03 -14.55
C LYS A 228 2.34 6.96 -15.64
N ASN A 229 3.46 6.80 -16.33
CA ASN A 229 3.53 5.95 -17.53
C ASN A 229 4.45 4.74 -17.35
N ASN A 230 4.82 4.43 -16.11
CA ASN A 230 5.63 3.28 -15.77
C ASN A 230 5.47 2.93 -14.29
N ASP A 231 4.37 2.26 -13.97
CA ASP A 231 4.04 1.86 -12.59
C ASP A 231 5.08 0.90 -12.02
N ASP A 232 5.68 0.04 -12.84
CA ASP A 232 6.73 -0.89 -12.41
C ASP A 232 7.95 -0.13 -11.85
N ARG A 233 8.36 0.94 -12.53
CA ARG A 233 9.46 1.80 -12.05
C ARG A 233 9.08 2.58 -10.80
N ALA A 234 7.85 3.08 -10.72
CA ALA A 234 7.36 3.79 -9.52
C ALA A 234 7.36 2.87 -8.30
N VAL A 235 6.87 1.65 -8.46
CA VAL A 235 6.87 0.62 -7.40
C VAL A 235 8.28 0.20 -7.02
N ALA A 236 9.19 0.06 -7.98
CA ALA A 236 10.59 -0.28 -7.70
C ALA A 236 11.30 0.81 -6.89
N ALA A 237 11.08 2.09 -7.24
CA ALA A 237 11.62 3.21 -6.48
C ALA A 237 11.00 3.29 -5.07
N SER A 238 9.70 3.06 -4.95
CA SER A 238 9.01 2.94 -3.66
C SER A 238 9.59 1.81 -2.83
N ALA A 239 9.94 0.66 -3.43
CA ALA A 239 10.55 -0.46 -2.72
C ALA A 239 11.94 -0.15 -2.13
N LEU A 240 12.71 0.76 -2.72
CA LEU A 240 13.93 1.25 -2.10
C LEU A 240 13.61 2.11 -0.86
N VAL A 241 12.65 3.02 -0.98
CA VAL A 241 12.29 3.98 0.09
C VAL A 241 11.64 3.25 1.26
N GLU A 242 10.59 2.47 1.01
CA GLU A 242 9.85 1.72 2.03
C GLU A 242 10.69 0.58 2.61
N GLY A 243 11.49 -0.05 1.76
CA GLY A 243 12.38 -1.15 2.17
C GLY A 243 13.45 -0.71 3.15
N GLU A 244 14.08 0.44 2.93
CA GLU A 244 15.04 1.00 3.89
C GLU A 244 14.35 1.41 5.19
N ALA A 245 13.21 2.11 5.12
CA ALA A 245 12.45 2.49 6.31
C ALA A 245 12.03 1.26 7.12
N THR A 246 11.62 0.18 6.45
CA THR A 246 11.28 -1.10 7.08
C THR A 246 12.52 -1.80 7.69
N LEU A 247 13.68 -1.69 7.05
CA LEU A 247 14.95 -2.23 7.59
C LEU A 247 15.35 -1.50 8.87
N VAL A 248 15.34 -0.15 8.87
CA VAL A 248 15.62 0.69 10.05
C VAL A 248 14.60 0.40 11.16
N MET A 249 13.32 0.32 10.84
CA MET A 249 12.24 -0.04 11.75
C MET A 249 12.50 -1.40 12.42
N SER A 250 12.92 -2.40 11.64
CA SER A 250 13.23 -3.75 12.16
C SER A 250 14.42 -3.73 13.13
N GLU A 251 15.48 -2.96 12.82
CA GLU A 251 16.60 -2.78 13.73
C GLU A 251 16.19 -1.99 15.00
N TYR A 252 15.34 -0.98 14.86
CA TYR A 252 14.77 -0.24 15.97
C TYR A 252 14.03 -1.18 16.94
N MET A 253 13.17 -2.05 16.40
CA MET A 253 12.47 -3.06 17.20
C MET A 253 13.44 -3.97 17.96
N LEU A 254 14.44 -4.50 17.29
CA LEU A 254 15.42 -5.42 17.89
C LEU A 254 16.27 -4.76 18.98
N LYS A 255 16.65 -3.49 18.82
CA LYS A 255 17.53 -2.77 19.75
C LYS A 255 16.78 -2.17 20.95
N ASN A 256 15.52 -1.75 20.76
CA ASN A 256 14.82 -0.88 21.72
C ASN A 256 13.56 -1.52 22.33
N MET A 257 13.16 -2.73 21.94
CA MET A 257 11.95 -3.38 22.45
C MET A 257 12.25 -4.64 23.23
N SER A 258 11.50 -4.85 24.33
CA SER A 258 11.53 -6.11 25.06
C SER A 258 10.86 -7.23 24.24
N ARG A 259 11.17 -8.50 24.55
CA ARG A 259 10.52 -9.66 23.92
C ARG A 259 9.00 -9.64 24.06
N GLN A 260 8.46 -9.10 25.17
CA GLN A 260 7.02 -8.99 25.35
C GLN A 260 6.43 -7.93 24.44
N MET A 261 7.04 -6.74 24.34
CA MET A 261 6.61 -5.69 23.44
C MET A 261 6.64 -6.13 21.97
N LEU A 262 7.65 -6.91 21.56
CA LEU A 262 7.73 -7.50 20.20
C LEU A 262 6.55 -8.44 19.94
N LYS A 263 6.20 -9.31 20.90
CA LYS A 263 5.04 -10.21 20.76
C LYS A 263 3.72 -9.43 20.65
N ASP A 264 3.53 -8.42 21.53
CA ASP A 264 2.31 -7.61 21.54
C ASP A 264 2.18 -6.80 20.24
N SER A 265 3.26 -6.25 19.73
CA SER A 265 3.30 -5.54 18.44
C SER A 265 2.98 -6.46 17.25
N MET A 266 3.53 -7.68 17.23
CA MET A 266 3.23 -8.66 16.18
C MET A 266 1.75 -9.08 16.19
N ILE A 267 1.18 -9.34 17.38
CA ILE A 267 -0.23 -9.75 17.52
C ILE A 267 -1.16 -8.61 17.07
N SER A 268 -0.88 -7.35 17.50
CA SER A 268 -1.72 -6.20 17.15
C SER A 268 -1.67 -5.87 15.65
N SER A 269 -0.51 -5.96 15.02
CA SER A 269 -0.35 -5.75 13.57
C SER A 269 -1.13 -6.78 12.75
N PHE A 270 -1.18 -8.02 13.21
CA PHE A 270 -1.90 -9.10 12.53
C PHE A 270 -3.43 -8.97 12.63
N THR A 271 -3.94 -8.40 13.73
CA THR A 271 -5.39 -8.38 13.99
C THR A 271 -6.13 -7.15 13.47
N GLN A 272 -5.46 -6.02 13.33
CA GLN A 272 -6.11 -4.74 12.98
C GLN A 272 -6.20 -4.46 11.47
N ASN A 273 -5.27 -4.93 10.66
CA ASN A 273 -5.08 -4.46 9.28
C ASN A 273 -5.53 -5.43 8.18
N MET A 274 -6.05 -6.62 8.50
CA MET A 274 -6.26 -7.67 7.50
C MET A 274 -7.59 -7.62 6.75
N LYS A 275 -8.69 -7.13 7.36
CA LYS A 275 -10.04 -7.31 6.78
C LYS A 275 -10.25 -6.60 5.44
N GLN A 276 -9.81 -5.36 5.29
CA GLN A 276 -10.01 -4.64 4.02
C GLN A 276 -8.99 -5.07 2.97
N LEU A 277 -7.75 -5.33 3.40
CA LEU A 277 -6.73 -5.87 2.51
C LEU A 277 -7.14 -7.25 1.97
N GLU A 278 -7.74 -8.13 2.80
CA GLU A 278 -8.24 -9.45 2.38
C GLU A 278 -9.35 -9.37 1.32
N THR A 279 -10.17 -8.32 1.35
CA THR A 279 -11.27 -8.14 0.38
C THR A 279 -10.83 -7.42 -0.91
N ALA A 280 -9.64 -6.85 -0.94
CA ALA A 280 -9.11 -6.18 -2.13
C ALA A 280 -8.67 -7.22 -3.19
N PRO A 281 -8.76 -6.88 -4.48
CA PRO A 281 -8.17 -7.71 -5.54
C PRO A 281 -6.70 -8.02 -5.25
N ARG A 282 -6.25 -9.21 -5.62
CA ARG A 282 -4.87 -9.69 -5.38
C ARG A 282 -3.84 -8.67 -5.83
N TYR A 283 -4.01 -8.08 -7.01
CA TYR A 283 -3.08 -7.08 -7.53
C TYR A 283 -2.87 -5.91 -6.56
N LEU A 284 -3.95 -5.28 -6.09
CA LEU A 284 -3.84 -4.16 -5.14
C LEU A 284 -3.22 -4.61 -3.82
N ARG A 285 -3.62 -5.76 -3.31
CA ARG A 285 -3.13 -6.31 -2.05
C ARG A 285 -1.62 -6.59 -2.08
N GLU A 286 -1.15 -7.27 -3.12
CA GLU A 286 0.25 -7.65 -3.23
C GLU A 286 1.14 -6.45 -3.61
N MET A 287 0.66 -5.55 -4.50
CA MET A 287 1.40 -4.35 -4.87
C MET A 287 1.54 -3.33 -3.73
N LEU A 288 0.55 -3.23 -2.83
CA LEU A 288 0.66 -2.39 -1.62
C LEU A 288 1.67 -2.93 -0.62
N VAL A 289 1.82 -4.24 -0.52
CA VAL A 289 2.73 -4.89 0.44
C VAL A 289 4.15 -5.05 -0.12
N PHE A 290 4.28 -5.14 -1.43
CA PHE A 290 5.55 -5.40 -2.13
C PHE A 290 6.68 -4.44 -1.75
N PRO A 291 6.48 -3.09 -1.71
CA PRO A 291 7.54 -2.15 -1.36
C PRO A 291 8.13 -2.39 0.03
N TYR A 292 7.33 -2.81 0.98
CA TYR A 292 7.75 -3.09 2.35
C TYR A 292 8.53 -4.40 2.45
N LEU A 293 7.94 -5.50 2.01
CA LEU A 293 8.55 -6.83 2.19
C LEU A 293 9.73 -7.07 1.25
N ARG A 294 9.49 -6.93 -0.06
CA ARG A 294 10.55 -7.16 -1.06
C ARG A 294 11.56 -6.03 -1.09
N GLY A 295 11.11 -4.79 -0.79
CA GLY A 295 12.00 -3.67 -0.60
C GLY A 295 12.95 -3.86 0.59
N GLN A 296 12.46 -4.38 1.72
CA GLN A 296 13.31 -4.70 2.86
C GLN A 296 14.35 -5.78 2.51
N GLU A 297 13.95 -6.86 1.82
CA GLU A 297 14.86 -7.92 1.35
C GLU A 297 15.94 -7.33 0.42
N PHE A 298 15.55 -6.48 -0.54
CA PHE A 298 16.46 -5.78 -1.43
C PHE A 298 17.43 -4.87 -0.66
N CYS A 299 16.94 -4.03 0.23
CA CYS A 299 17.77 -3.15 1.06
C CYS A 299 18.70 -3.93 1.99
N ALA A 300 18.28 -5.10 2.52
CA ALA A 300 19.13 -5.98 3.30
C ALA A 300 20.30 -6.58 2.48
N VAL A 301 20.06 -6.90 1.20
CA VAL A 301 21.13 -7.33 0.29
C VAL A 301 22.14 -6.20 0.07
N LEU A 302 21.66 -4.96 -0.20
CA LEU A 302 22.54 -3.79 -0.33
C LEU A 302 23.32 -3.52 0.96
N PHE A 303 22.63 -3.57 2.11
CA PHE A 303 23.27 -3.42 3.41
C PHE A 303 24.37 -4.42 3.64
N GLY A 304 24.19 -5.67 3.22
CA GLY A 304 25.24 -6.72 3.27
C GLY A 304 26.48 -6.39 2.44
N GLN A 305 26.39 -5.51 1.44
CA GLN A 305 27.55 -5.09 0.61
C GLN A 305 28.38 -3.98 1.25
N GLY A 306 27.84 -3.18 2.14
CA GLY A 306 28.58 -2.05 2.72
C GLY A 306 27.76 -1.20 3.70
N GLY A 307 26.84 -1.82 4.44
CA GLY A 307 26.00 -1.12 5.42
C GLY A 307 25.05 -0.11 4.77
N TYR A 308 24.58 0.83 5.56
CA TYR A 308 23.68 1.88 5.08
C TYR A 308 24.32 2.81 4.03
N GLU A 309 25.66 2.85 3.92
CA GLU A 309 26.32 3.60 2.83
C GLU A 309 25.98 3.00 1.46
N ALA A 310 25.97 1.66 1.35
CA ALA A 310 25.58 1.00 0.11
C ALA A 310 24.11 1.25 -0.24
N VAL A 311 23.20 1.25 0.76
CA VAL A 311 21.80 1.64 0.56
C VAL A 311 21.69 3.10 0.11
N SER A 312 22.44 4.02 0.73
CA SER A 312 22.44 5.45 0.37
C SER A 312 22.85 5.68 -1.08
N LYS A 313 23.80 4.91 -1.61
CA LYS A 313 24.25 5.02 -3.02
C LYS A 313 23.14 4.69 -4.00
N ALA A 314 22.19 3.81 -3.62
CA ALA A 314 21.07 3.46 -4.49
C ALA A 314 20.11 4.64 -4.76
N TYR A 315 20.05 5.64 -3.90
CA TYR A 315 19.23 6.84 -4.12
C TYR A 315 19.71 7.74 -5.26
N ALA A 316 21.00 7.69 -5.61
CA ALA A 316 21.53 8.43 -6.75
C ALA A 316 21.05 7.85 -8.09
N GLN A 317 20.85 6.55 -8.13
CA GLN A 317 20.33 5.82 -9.28
C GLN A 317 19.38 4.72 -8.76
N PRO A 318 18.10 5.06 -8.47
CA PRO A 318 17.18 4.11 -7.88
C PRO A 318 16.88 2.94 -8.82
N PRO A 319 16.37 1.81 -8.29
CA PRO A 319 15.96 0.69 -9.12
C PRO A 319 14.89 1.13 -10.11
N SER A 320 14.98 0.60 -11.32
CA SER A 320 14.18 1.00 -12.48
C SER A 320 13.06 0.00 -12.80
N SER A 321 13.02 -1.14 -12.09
CA SER A 321 12.00 -2.17 -12.28
C SER A 321 11.82 -3.05 -11.04
N THR A 322 10.63 -3.63 -10.88
CA THR A 322 10.38 -4.65 -9.85
C THR A 322 11.26 -5.89 -10.04
N ALA A 323 11.72 -6.16 -11.27
CA ALA A 323 12.69 -7.21 -11.57
C ALA A 323 14.02 -6.99 -10.81
N GLN A 324 14.50 -5.76 -10.68
CA GLN A 324 15.70 -5.45 -9.91
C GLN A 324 15.49 -5.60 -8.39
N ILE A 325 14.27 -5.42 -7.91
CA ILE A 325 13.90 -5.65 -6.51
C ILE A 325 13.82 -7.15 -6.21
N LEU A 326 13.15 -7.92 -7.08
CA LEU A 326 13.02 -9.37 -6.95
C LEU A 326 14.35 -10.10 -7.11
N HIS A 327 15.23 -9.55 -7.94
CA HIS A 327 16.54 -10.10 -8.28
C HIS A 327 17.64 -9.04 -8.07
N PRO A 328 18.07 -8.78 -6.81
CA PRO A 328 19.05 -7.72 -6.51
C PRO A 328 20.36 -7.82 -7.31
N GLN A 329 20.74 -9.00 -7.77
CA GLN A 329 21.90 -9.19 -8.65
C GLN A 329 21.78 -8.43 -9.98
N LYS A 330 20.56 -8.20 -10.51
CA LYS A 330 20.33 -7.38 -11.70
C LYS A 330 20.67 -5.91 -11.44
N PHE A 331 20.32 -5.40 -10.26
CA PHE A 331 20.65 -4.05 -9.82
C PHE A 331 22.15 -3.88 -9.58
N LEU A 332 22.81 -4.90 -8.98
CA LEU A 332 24.24 -4.90 -8.61
C LEU A 332 25.16 -5.24 -9.78
N ALA A 333 24.64 -5.69 -10.91
CA ALA A 333 25.43 -6.01 -12.09
C ALA A 333 26.19 -4.80 -12.63
N ASN A 334 27.32 -5.02 -13.28
CA ASN A 334 28.10 -3.97 -13.93
C ASN A 334 28.43 -4.36 -15.39
N PRO A 335 27.78 -3.75 -16.40
CA PRO A 335 26.74 -2.72 -16.27
C PRO A 335 25.46 -3.26 -15.63
N ARG A 336 24.69 -2.36 -14.96
CA ARG A 336 23.40 -2.69 -14.39
C ARG A 336 22.45 -3.22 -15.46
N GLU A 337 21.67 -4.23 -15.11
CA GLU A 337 20.67 -4.79 -16.02
C GLU A 337 19.41 -3.94 -16.01
N GLU A 338 19.34 -3.01 -16.97
CA GLU A 338 18.18 -2.13 -17.15
C GLU A 338 17.08 -2.80 -17.99
N PRO A 339 15.80 -2.46 -17.78
CA PRO A 339 14.72 -2.89 -18.67
C PRO A 339 14.93 -2.45 -20.11
N VAL A 340 14.55 -3.31 -21.05
CA VAL A 340 14.51 -2.97 -22.47
C VAL A 340 13.33 -2.02 -22.73
N ALA A 341 13.61 -0.86 -23.32
CA ALA A 341 12.57 0.07 -23.71
C ALA A 341 11.73 -0.46 -24.87
N ILE A 342 10.42 -0.49 -24.68
CA ILE A 342 9.47 -0.76 -25.75
C ILE A 342 9.04 0.59 -26.32
N GLU A 343 9.64 0.97 -27.43
CA GLU A 343 9.39 2.26 -28.06
C GLU A 343 8.14 2.22 -28.96
N TRP A 344 7.14 2.98 -28.58
CA TRP A 344 5.97 3.29 -29.38
C TRP A 344 5.73 4.79 -29.34
N ALA A 345 5.55 5.42 -30.51
CA ALA A 345 5.12 6.80 -30.55
C ALA A 345 3.70 6.94 -29.98
N ASP A 346 3.36 8.11 -29.49
CA ASP A 346 1.97 8.44 -29.17
C ASP A 346 1.08 8.18 -30.37
N LEU A 347 0.11 7.29 -30.22
CA LEU A 347 -0.68 6.78 -31.33
C LEU A 347 -2.12 7.26 -31.25
N LYS A 348 -2.63 7.64 -32.41
CA LYS A 348 -4.07 7.71 -32.69
C LYS A 348 -4.44 6.58 -33.60
N VAL A 349 -5.34 5.72 -33.17
CA VAL A 349 -5.93 4.68 -33.97
C VAL A 349 -7.38 5.04 -34.22
N LYS A 350 -7.84 5.02 -35.46
CA LYS A 350 -9.18 5.47 -35.84
C LYS A 350 -9.53 6.89 -35.36
N GLY A 351 -8.53 7.77 -35.21
CA GLY A 351 -8.71 9.13 -34.71
C GLY A 351 -8.74 9.27 -33.17
N GLU A 352 -8.77 8.17 -32.45
CA GLU A 352 -8.76 8.17 -30.97
C GLU A 352 -7.34 8.02 -30.42
N ALA A 353 -7.06 8.72 -29.31
CA ALA A 353 -5.82 8.56 -28.56
C ALA A 353 -5.95 7.37 -27.59
N GLN A 354 -4.81 6.79 -27.23
CA GLN A 354 -4.74 5.88 -26.09
C GLN A 354 -5.14 6.63 -24.81
N ILE A 355 -5.88 5.97 -23.92
CA ILE A 355 -6.23 6.49 -22.60
C ILE A 355 -5.34 5.92 -21.50
N ALA A 356 -4.60 4.85 -21.80
CA ALA A 356 -3.54 4.35 -20.94
C ALA A 356 -2.31 3.98 -21.76
N ASP A 357 -1.15 4.22 -21.16
CA ASP A 357 0.17 3.88 -21.65
C ASP A 357 1.00 3.56 -20.41
N ASN A 358 1.34 2.28 -20.19
CA ASN A 358 1.96 1.86 -18.94
C ASN A 358 2.73 0.53 -19.11
N CYS A 359 3.34 0.08 -18.04
CA CYS A 359 4.11 -1.14 -17.89
C CYS A 359 3.51 -2.01 -16.79
N VAL A 360 3.42 -3.32 -16.99
CA VAL A 360 2.96 -4.28 -15.97
C VAL A 360 4.11 -4.69 -15.05
N GLY A 361 5.31 -4.89 -15.61
CA GLY A 361 6.50 -5.31 -14.89
C GLY A 361 6.48 -6.77 -14.45
N GLU A 362 7.62 -7.27 -13.98
CA GLU A 362 7.77 -8.66 -13.55
C GLU A 362 6.82 -9.01 -12.40
N MET A 363 6.72 -8.14 -11.37
CA MET A 363 5.84 -8.41 -10.24
C MET A 363 4.37 -8.38 -10.64
N GLY A 364 3.96 -7.41 -11.46
CA GLY A 364 2.58 -7.31 -11.93
C GLY A 364 2.16 -8.54 -12.76
N MET A 365 3.04 -9.04 -13.64
CA MET A 365 2.80 -10.27 -14.42
C MET A 365 2.73 -11.51 -13.51
N ARG A 366 3.62 -11.60 -12.52
CA ARG A 366 3.60 -12.69 -11.54
C ARG A 366 2.26 -12.74 -10.80
N ILE A 367 1.74 -11.59 -10.37
CA ILE A 367 0.43 -11.48 -9.71
C ILE A 367 -0.70 -11.85 -10.67
N LEU A 368 -0.66 -11.34 -11.90
CA LEU A 368 -1.65 -11.61 -12.94
C LEU A 368 -1.85 -13.12 -13.15
N PHE A 369 -0.75 -13.82 -13.45
CA PHE A 369 -0.83 -15.26 -13.70
C PHE A 369 -1.11 -16.08 -12.43
N THR A 370 -0.68 -15.62 -11.25
CA THR A 370 -1.04 -16.25 -9.99
C THR A 370 -2.53 -16.18 -9.72
N GLU A 371 -3.17 -15.04 -10.02
CA GLU A 371 -4.63 -14.86 -9.84
C GLU A 371 -5.43 -15.73 -10.81
N TRP A 372 -5.06 -15.72 -12.09
CA TRP A 372 -5.83 -16.40 -13.12
C TRP A 372 -5.49 -17.89 -13.27
N LEU A 373 -4.30 -18.31 -12.95
CA LEU A 373 -3.80 -19.67 -13.12
C LEU A 373 -3.41 -20.28 -11.77
N ASP A 374 -2.16 -20.14 -11.36
CA ASP A 374 -1.60 -20.58 -10.08
C ASP A 374 -0.24 -19.92 -9.81
N ALA A 375 0.22 -19.97 -8.55
CA ALA A 375 1.47 -19.33 -8.14
C ALA A 375 2.72 -19.89 -8.85
N PRO A 376 2.92 -21.21 -9.02
CA PRO A 376 4.05 -21.73 -9.79
C PRO A 376 4.06 -21.28 -11.24
N THR A 377 2.89 -21.15 -11.87
CA THR A 377 2.77 -20.63 -13.24
C THR A 377 3.11 -19.13 -13.28
N GLY A 378 2.63 -18.35 -12.30
CA GLY A 378 2.95 -16.94 -12.17
C GLY A 378 4.47 -16.68 -12.02
N GLU A 379 5.13 -17.48 -11.22
CA GLU A 379 6.59 -17.40 -11.05
C GLU A 379 7.34 -17.70 -12.35
N ARG A 380 7.00 -18.78 -13.05
CA ARG A 380 7.66 -19.17 -14.31
C ARG A 380 7.38 -18.18 -15.43
N ALA A 381 6.11 -17.82 -15.63
CA ALA A 381 5.70 -16.97 -16.74
C ALA A 381 6.20 -15.52 -16.64
N ALA A 382 6.51 -15.05 -15.46
CA ALA A 382 7.09 -13.72 -15.24
C ALA A 382 8.63 -13.73 -15.20
N ALA A 383 9.24 -14.90 -14.99
CA ALA A 383 10.69 -15.03 -14.98
C ALA A 383 11.31 -14.58 -16.31
N GLY A 384 12.53 -14.06 -16.24
CA GLY A 384 13.23 -13.60 -17.44
C GLY A 384 12.65 -12.34 -18.09
N TRP A 385 11.69 -11.66 -17.46
CA TRP A 385 11.18 -10.38 -17.93
C TRP A 385 12.32 -9.36 -18.13
N ARG A 386 12.29 -8.67 -19.28
CA ARG A 386 13.27 -7.67 -19.66
C ARG A 386 12.64 -6.30 -19.93
N GLY A 387 11.34 -6.24 -20.17
CA GLY A 387 10.58 -5.03 -20.42
C GLY A 387 9.22 -5.33 -21.00
N ASP A 388 8.27 -4.45 -20.76
CA ASP A 388 6.97 -4.49 -21.43
C ASP A 388 6.38 -3.08 -21.48
N ARG A 389 5.39 -2.92 -22.37
CA ARG A 389 4.57 -1.74 -22.44
C ARG A 389 3.22 -2.09 -23.03
N TYR A 390 2.15 -1.54 -22.48
CA TYR A 390 0.82 -1.66 -23.04
C TYR A 390 0.17 -0.30 -23.32
N LEU A 391 -0.67 -0.28 -24.35
CA LEU A 391 -1.56 0.83 -24.65
C LEU A 391 -3.01 0.35 -24.61
N TYR A 392 -3.92 1.19 -24.11
CA TYR A 392 -5.34 0.89 -24.10
C TYR A 392 -6.17 2.02 -24.73
N PHE A 393 -7.13 1.64 -25.57
CA PHE A 393 -8.05 2.51 -26.32
C PHE A 393 -9.49 2.21 -25.89
N ALA A 394 -10.15 3.17 -25.24
CA ALA A 394 -11.49 2.95 -24.69
C ALA A 394 -12.55 2.74 -25.79
N GLY A 395 -12.50 3.50 -26.90
CA GLY A 395 -13.49 3.41 -27.98
C GLY A 395 -13.53 2.06 -28.69
N GLY A 396 -12.42 1.32 -28.68
CA GLY A 396 -12.34 -0.05 -29.19
C GLY A 396 -12.35 -1.11 -28.12
N GLN A 397 -12.36 -0.71 -26.82
CA GLN A 397 -12.01 -1.60 -25.72
C GLN A 397 -10.78 -2.46 -26.08
N ALA A 398 -9.78 -1.80 -26.66
CA ALA A 398 -8.68 -2.45 -27.34
C ALA A 398 -7.38 -2.25 -26.57
N LEU A 399 -6.73 -3.37 -26.27
CA LEU A 399 -5.41 -3.47 -25.65
C LEU A 399 -4.39 -3.88 -26.69
N VAL A 400 -3.24 -3.22 -26.73
CA VAL A 400 -2.04 -3.73 -27.36
C VAL A 400 -0.94 -3.79 -26.29
N TRP A 401 -0.32 -4.94 -26.16
CA TRP A 401 0.69 -5.19 -25.14
C TRP A 401 1.87 -5.95 -25.72
N LYS A 402 3.06 -5.36 -25.64
CA LYS A 402 4.30 -5.98 -26.10
C LYS A 402 5.22 -6.21 -24.92
N SER A 403 5.85 -7.37 -24.88
CA SER A 403 6.81 -7.76 -23.86
C SER A 403 8.09 -8.31 -24.46
N ALA A 404 9.22 -8.06 -23.80
CA ALA A 404 10.56 -8.53 -24.14
C ALA A 404 11.12 -9.42 -23.02
N TRP A 405 11.82 -10.47 -23.38
CA TRP A 405 12.26 -11.57 -22.52
C TRP A 405 13.76 -11.84 -22.63
N ALA A 406 14.35 -12.45 -21.62
CA ALA A 406 15.77 -12.76 -21.58
C ALA A 406 16.19 -13.75 -22.68
N ASN A 407 15.30 -14.67 -23.06
CA ASN A 407 15.54 -15.68 -24.08
C ASN A 407 14.21 -16.24 -24.62
N ALA A 408 14.29 -17.08 -25.66
CA ALA A 408 13.14 -17.66 -26.32
C ALA A 408 12.32 -18.61 -25.42
N GLN A 409 12.94 -19.26 -24.45
CA GLN A 409 12.22 -20.12 -23.51
C GLN A 409 11.31 -19.29 -22.61
N GLU A 410 11.82 -18.21 -22.00
CA GLU A 410 11.04 -17.32 -21.16
C GLU A 410 9.88 -16.65 -21.93
N ALA A 411 10.15 -16.21 -23.17
CA ALA A 411 9.10 -15.70 -24.06
C ALA A 411 8.01 -16.75 -24.32
N SER A 412 8.40 -18.00 -24.46
CA SER A 412 7.51 -19.15 -24.67
C SER A 412 6.66 -19.47 -23.41
N GLU A 413 7.26 -19.41 -22.24
CA GLU A 413 6.57 -19.66 -20.98
C GLU A 413 5.52 -18.56 -20.69
N PHE A 414 5.87 -17.31 -20.96
CA PHE A 414 4.89 -16.20 -20.94
C PHE A 414 3.76 -16.41 -21.96
N PHE A 415 4.10 -16.71 -23.22
CA PHE A 415 3.11 -16.94 -24.27
C PHE A 415 2.11 -18.03 -23.89
N ASP A 416 2.59 -19.17 -23.37
CA ASP A 416 1.74 -20.29 -22.99
C ASP A 416 0.85 -19.95 -21.78
N ALA A 417 1.32 -19.14 -20.85
CA ALA A 417 0.54 -18.66 -19.71
C ALA A 417 -0.51 -17.64 -20.14
N GLU A 418 -0.14 -16.67 -20.98
CA GLU A 418 -1.05 -15.65 -21.50
C GLU A 418 -2.17 -16.27 -22.35
N LYS A 419 -1.84 -17.24 -23.19
CA LYS A 419 -2.84 -18.02 -23.93
C LYS A 419 -3.87 -18.67 -23.01
N LYS A 420 -3.43 -19.36 -21.96
CA LYS A 420 -4.32 -19.99 -20.97
C LYS A 420 -5.18 -18.97 -20.22
N LEU A 421 -4.60 -17.81 -19.91
CA LEU A 421 -5.32 -16.70 -19.27
C LEU A 421 -6.42 -16.17 -20.18
N LEU A 422 -6.11 -15.91 -21.46
CA LEU A 422 -7.07 -15.45 -22.46
C LEU A 422 -8.20 -16.44 -22.69
N GLU A 423 -7.92 -17.74 -22.73
CA GLU A 423 -8.91 -18.81 -22.82
C GLU A 423 -9.86 -18.81 -21.60
N LYS A 424 -9.35 -18.56 -20.39
CA LYS A 424 -10.18 -18.45 -19.18
C LYS A 424 -11.04 -17.19 -19.15
N ARG A 425 -10.47 -16.04 -19.57
CA ARG A 425 -11.17 -14.74 -19.52
C ARG A 425 -12.26 -14.61 -20.57
N HIS A 426 -12.02 -15.08 -21.76
CA HIS A 426 -12.85 -14.80 -22.93
C HIS A 426 -13.63 -16.02 -23.44
N ALA A 427 -13.22 -17.23 -23.07
CA ALA A 427 -13.82 -18.48 -23.54
C ALA A 427 -14.15 -18.44 -25.04
N PRO A 428 -13.16 -18.24 -25.94
CA PRO A 428 -13.38 -18.02 -27.34
C PRO A 428 -14.06 -19.23 -27.99
N LYS A 429 -15.04 -18.98 -28.88
CA LYS A 429 -15.79 -20.01 -29.55
C LYS A 429 -14.99 -20.73 -30.64
N ASP A 430 -14.05 -20.03 -31.27
CA ASP A 430 -13.24 -20.53 -32.37
C ASP A 430 -11.77 -20.09 -32.23
N PRO A 431 -11.02 -20.68 -31.30
CA PRO A 431 -9.61 -20.40 -31.16
C PRO A 431 -8.79 -21.11 -32.22
N ARG A 432 -7.94 -20.39 -32.93
CA ARG A 432 -6.95 -20.92 -33.86
C ARG A 432 -5.56 -20.83 -33.22
N ALA A 433 -4.85 -21.94 -33.19
CA ALA A 433 -3.52 -22.00 -32.62
C ALA A 433 -2.55 -22.64 -33.62
N ALA A 434 -1.46 -21.94 -33.87
CA ALA A 434 -0.27 -22.47 -34.52
C ALA A 434 0.90 -22.38 -33.54
N GLU A 435 2.03 -22.91 -33.91
CA GLU A 435 3.23 -22.74 -33.11
C GLU A 435 3.51 -21.24 -32.92
N ARG A 436 3.56 -20.81 -31.63
CA ARG A 436 3.81 -19.41 -31.23
C ARG A 436 2.83 -18.39 -31.81
N SER A 437 1.59 -18.82 -32.14
CA SER A 437 0.49 -17.94 -32.50
C SER A 437 -0.81 -18.49 -31.93
N TYR A 438 -1.63 -17.61 -31.36
CA TYR A 438 -2.99 -17.91 -30.93
C TYR A 438 -3.92 -16.79 -31.39
N GLU A 439 -5.03 -17.14 -32.04
CA GLU A 439 -6.00 -16.21 -32.57
C GLU A 439 -7.42 -16.65 -32.21
N ALA A 440 -8.28 -15.68 -31.86
CA ALA A 440 -9.71 -15.90 -31.68
C ALA A 440 -10.50 -14.68 -32.18
N ASP A 441 -11.65 -14.94 -32.83
CA ASP A 441 -12.50 -13.90 -33.39
C ASP A 441 -13.83 -13.71 -32.63
N ALA A 442 -14.11 -14.52 -31.62
CA ALA A 442 -15.31 -14.42 -30.81
C ALA A 442 -15.05 -14.90 -29.39
N PRO A 443 -15.62 -14.26 -28.34
CA PRO A 443 -16.45 -13.04 -28.38
C PRO A 443 -15.66 -11.75 -28.64
N ARG A 444 -14.32 -11.79 -28.59
CA ARG A 444 -13.37 -10.70 -28.87
C ARG A 444 -12.42 -11.13 -29.95
N VAL A 445 -11.80 -10.18 -30.63
CA VAL A 445 -10.74 -10.45 -31.59
C VAL A 445 -9.40 -10.39 -30.90
N ILE A 446 -8.78 -11.54 -30.72
CA ILE A 446 -7.52 -11.71 -30.00
C ILE A 446 -6.44 -12.16 -30.98
N ARG A 447 -5.28 -11.55 -30.92
CA ARG A 447 -4.07 -11.92 -31.65
C ARG A 447 -2.90 -11.94 -30.66
N LEU A 448 -2.48 -13.12 -30.23
CA LEU A 448 -1.28 -13.32 -29.43
C LEU A 448 -0.23 -13.98 -30.30
N ARG A 449 0.94 -13.36 -30.42
CA ARG A 449 2.02 -13.82 -31.30
C ARG A 449 3.38 -13.63 -30.65
N GLN A 450 4.26 -14.60 -30.83
CA GLN A 450 5.69 -14.41 -30.62
C GLN A 450 6.24 -13.75 -31.87
N THR A 451 6.53 -12.45 -31.81
CA THR A 451 6.95 -11.64 -32.96
C THR A 451 8.43 -11.76 -33.29
N ASP A 452 9.24 -12.12 -32.27
CA ASP A 452 10.65 -12.45 -32.37
C ASP A 452 10.97 -13.57 -31.37
N ALA A 453 12.17 -14.10 -31.39
CA ALA A 453 12.60 -15.14 -30.46
C ALA A 453 12.31 -14.77 -29.00
N ASN A 454 12.50 -13.50 -28.66
CA ASN A 454 12.41 -12.99 -27.29
C ASN A 454 11.28 -11.96 -27.09
N GLU A 455 10.35 -11.83 -28.03
CA GLU A 455 9.28 -10.85 -27.95
C GLU A 455 7.89 -11.47 -28.15
N VAL A 456 6.91 -11.01 -27.37
CA VAL A 456 5.51 -11.41 -27.52
C VAL A 456 4.65 -10.17 -27.65
N LEU A 457 3.70 -10.21 -28.58
CA LEU A 457 2.71 -9.18 -28.84
C LEU A 457 1.31 -9.75 -28.62
N LEU A 458 0.51 -9.05 -27.83
CA LEU A 458 -0.91 -9.26 -27.65
C LEU A 458 -1.68 -8.07 -28.24
N ILE A 459 -2.69 -8.36 -29.06
CA ILE A 459 -3.77 -7.45 -29.44
C ILE A 459 -5.07 -8.10 -29.00
N ASP A 460 -5.85 -7.41 -28.16
CA ASP A 460 -7.16 -7.84 -27.69
C ASP A 460 -8.17 -6.71 -27.89
N ALA A 461 -9.12 -6.86 -28.78
CA ALA A 461 -10.04 -5.81 -29.21
C ALA A 461 -11.49 -6.30 -29.27
N ALA A 462 -12.44 -5.38 -29.06
CA ALA A 462 -13.86 -5.69 -29.08
C ALA A 462 -14.37 -6.14 -30.47
N ASN A 463 -13.68 -5.79 -31.56
CA ASN A 463 -14.06 -6.15 -32.93
C ASN A 463 -12.88 -6.19 -33.90
N ALA A 464 -13.11 -6.74 -35.08
CA ALA A 464 -12.11 -6.94 -36.13
C ALA A 464 -11.51 -5.63 -36.65
N ASP A 465 -12.29 -4.57 -36.74
CA ASP A 465 -11.82 -3.28 -37.29
C ASP A 465 -10.74 -2.65 -36.40
N TRP A 466 -10.88 -2.78 -35.07
CA TRP A 466 -9.87 -2.32 -34.11
C TRP A 466 -8.65 -3.23 -34.12
N ALA A 467 -8.86 -4.56 -34.16
CA ALA A 467 -7.75 -5.51 -34.21
C ALA A 467 -6.90 -5.34 -35.48
N GLN A 468 -7.55 -5.09 -36.64
CA GLN A 468 -6.85 -4.79 -37.88
C GLN A 468 -6.08 -3.47 -37.78
N ALA A 469 -6.75 -2.39 -37.37
CA ALA A 469 -6.12 -1.07 -37.24
C ALA A 469 -4.92 -1.04 -36.33
N LEU A 470 -4.93 -1.84 -35.23
CA LEU A 470 -3.79 -2.06 -34.38
C LEU A 470 -2.73 -2.93 -35.06
N GLY A 471 -3.12 -4.05 -35.68
CA GLY A 471 -2.18 -4.96 -36.36
C GLY A 471 -1.42 -4.34 -37.53
N GLU A 472 -1.97 -3.29 -38.16
CA GLU A 472 -1.28 -2.51 -39.22
C GLU A 472 -0.23 -1.55 -38.65
N ARG A 473 -0.22 -1.32 -37.32
CA ARG A 473 0.66 -0.38 -36.63
C ARG A 473 1.78 -1.07 -35.86
N PHE A 474 1.55 -2.31 -35.45
CA PHE A 474 2.42 -3.12 -34.61
C PHE A 474 2.71 -4.50 -35.24
#